data_6f1ac8e1441e91fcbe5f58f3fa113666
#
_entry.id   6f1ac8e1441e91fcbe5f58f3fa113666
#
_cell.length_a   1.000
_cell.length_b   1.000
_cell.length_c   1.000
_cell.angle_alpha   90.00
_cell.angle_beta   90.00
_cell.angle_gamma   90.00
#
_symmetry.space_group_name_H-M   'P 1'
#
loop_
_entity.id
_entity.type
_entity.pdbx_description
1 polymer ?
#
loop_
_entity_poly.entity_id
_entity_poly.type
_entity_poly.pdbx_seq_one_letter_code
_entity_poly.pdbx_strand_id
1 'polypeptide(L)'
;PSTSRRQRQMCIRDRNYPLQLTLIPLVDAIGAGNCVAMKPSKTSPHTSQFLRDMCRELFDPRYVYCWHGSNDMNDWLLQVEFDKIVFTGSPRVGREIMTAAAQNLTSVTLELGGKSPVFIAADADIRRAAQRIAWGKCLNSGQTCVGPDYALVHEDVADEFVEELQRWIHEYYGEDVLASPDYPRMINQKHFDMVCQLIDDRPQGTRIAFGGRRNPTTLQIEPTVVTDVRIDDPLMSQEIFGPALPVITWRDLDEALDIVRSIKHPLACYIFSE
;
A
#
# COMPACT_ATOMS: atom_id res chain seq x y z
N PRO A 1 -18.18 41.32 4.76
CA PRO A 1 -17.36 40.31 5.42
C PRO A 1 -17.95 38.94 5.11
N SER A 2 -17.24 38.17 4.34
CA SER A 2 -17.59 36.79 4.02
C SER A 2 -17.67 35.98 5.31
N THR A 3 -18.85 35.52 5.68
CA THR A 3 -19.07 34.55 6.75
C THR A 3 -18.82 33.15 6.20
N SER A 4 -17.71 32.95 5.52
CA SER A 4 -17.22 31.62 5.16
C SER A 4 -16.95 30.89 6.47
N ARG A 5 -17.82 29.96 6.87
CA ARG A 5 -17.58 29.05 7.98
C ARG A 5 -16.35 28.25 7.60
N ARG A 6 -15.26 28.44 8.35
CA ARG A 6 -14.08 27.59 8.22
C ARG A 6 -14.48 26.16 8.55
N GLN A 7 -14.33 25.27 7.59
CA GLN A 7 -14.62 23.85 7.81
C GLN A 7 -13.54 23.23 8.69
N ARG A 8 -13.95 22.31 9.54
CA ARG A 8 -13.06 21.51 10.39
C ARG A 8 -12.78 20.21 9.68
N GLN A 9 -11.55 20.00 9.25
CA GLN A 9 -11.13 18.79 8.57
C GLN A 9 -10.26 17.92 9.48
N MET A 10 -10.48 16.61 9.43
CA MET A 10 -9.67 15.63 10.13
C MET A 10 -8.87 14.80 9.12
N CYS A 11 -7.56 14.66 9.34
CA CYS A 11 -6.67 13.82 8.55
C CYS A 11 -6.13 12.68 9.41
N ILE A 12 -6.48 11.43 9.07
CA ILE A 12 -6.00 10.21 9.75
C ILE A 12 -5.15 9.42 8.78
N ARG A 13 -3.99 8.91 9.24
CA ARG A 13 -3.01 8.22 8.40
C ARG A 13 -2.58 6.88 8.94
N ASP A 14 -2.22 5.96 8.00
CA ASP A 14 -1.69 4.65 8.26
C ASP A 14 -0.16 4.56 8.02
N ARG A 15 0.40 3.47 7.59
CA ARG A 15 1.72 2.87 7.83
C ARG A 15 2.85 3.31 6.90
N ASN A 16 2.56 3.60 5.64
CA ASN A 16 3.57 3.93 4.63
C ASN A 16 3.60 5.42 4.31
N TYR A 17 4.77 5.93 3.94
CA TYR A 17 4.97 7.35 3.58
C TYR A 17 4.34 8.33 4.60
N PRO A 18 4.60 8.16 5.92
CA PRO A 18 3.84 8.84 6.97
C PRO A 18 3.96 10.36 6.92
N LEU A 19 5.06 10.89 6.44
CA LEU A 19 5.25 12.33 6.28
C LEU A 19 4.42 12.87 5.10
N GLN A 20 4.66 12.34 3.91
CA GLN A 20 4.01 12.79 2.67
C GLN A 20 2.49 12.67 2.75
N LEU A 21 2.00 11.49 3.12
CA LEU A 21 0.57 11.24 3.18
C LEU A 21 -0.14 12.04 4.28
N THR A 22 0.55 12.58 5.28
CA THR A 22 -0.02 13.49 6.28
C THR A 22 0.03 14.93 5.83
N LEU A 23 1.11 15.37 5.18
CA LEU A 23 1.30 16.77 4.81
C LEU A 23 0.51 17.19 3.58
N ILE A 24 0.35 16.33 2.58
CA ILE A 24 -0.40 16.69 1.37
C ILE A 24 -1.83 17.12 1.70
N PRO A 25 -2.67 16.35 2.41
CA PRO A 25 -4.01 16.82 2.78
C PRO A 25 -4.01 18.00 3.76
N LEU A 26 -2.96 18.17 4.56
CA LEU A 26 -2.82 19.38 5.39
C LEU A 26 -2.69 20.62 4.51
N VAL A 27 -1.80 20.56 3.49
CA VAL A 27 -1.58 21.67 2.56
C VAL A 27 -2.86 21.99 1.79
N ASP A 28 -3.55 20.98 1.28
CA ASP A 28 -4.82 21.15 0.56
C ASP A 28 -5.89 21.81 1.45
N ALA A 29 -6.00 21.32 2.69
CA ALA A 29 -6.97 21.86 3.65
C ALA A 29 -6.67 23.31 4.04
N ILE A 30 -5.41 23.65 4.28
CA ILE A 30 -4.96 25.02 4.57
C ILE A 30 -5.19 25.92 3.35
N GLY A 31 -4.83 25.45 2.15
CA GLY A 31 -5.03 26.18 0.90
C GLY A 31 -6.51 26.50 0.65
N ALA A 32 -7.42 25.63 1.09
CA ALA A 32 -8.87 25.85 1.06
C ALA A 32 -9.40 26.71 2.24
N GLY A 33 -8.53 27.20 3.14
CA GLY A 33 -8.91 28.05 4.28
C GLY A 33 -9.52 27.29 5.47
N ASN A 34 -9.33 26.01 5.60
CA ASN A 34 -9.92 25.17 6.63
C ASN A 34 -9.04 25.05 7.88
N CYS A 35 -9.67 24.81 9.03
CA CYS A 35 -8.97 24.36 10.24
C CYS A 35 -8.75 22.85 10.16
N VAL A 36 -7.61 22.36 10.64
CA VAL A 36 -7.20 20.96 10.47
C VAL A 36 -6.87 20.30 11.81
N ALA A 37 -7.43 19.13 12.01
CA ALA A 37 -7.08 18.20 13.05
C ALA A 37 -6.31 17.02 12.42
N MET A 38 -5.04 16.83 12.78
CA MET A 38 -4.22 15.74 12.25
C MET A 38 -4.01 14.64 13.28
N LYS A 39 -4.08 13.40 12.82
CA LYS A 39 -3.73 12.22 13.61
C LYS A 39 -2.78 11.34 12.81
N PRO A 40 -1.46 11.51 12.96
CA PRO A 40 -0.46 10.65 12.34
C PRO A 40 -0.53 9.21 12.84
N SER A 41 0.17 8.31 12.12
CA SER A 41 0.20 6.88 12.45
C SER A 41 0.99 6.59 13.72
N LYS A 42 0.43 5.76 14.60
CA LYS A 42 1.15 5.24 15.76
C LYS A 42 2.29 4.27 15.40
N THR A 43 2.27 3.70 14.21
CA THR A 43 3.31 2.77 13.74
C THR A 43 4.59 3.48 13.28
N SER A 44 4.53 4.82 13.18
CA SER A 44 5.66 5.68 12.83
C SER A 44 5.89 6.73 13.94
N PRO A 45 6.30 6.34 15.16
CA PRO A 45 6.30 7.22 16.33
C PRO A 45 7.22 8.43 16.18
N HIS A 46 8.39 8.27 15.60
CA HIS A 46 9.34 9.38 15.36
C HIS A 46 8.79 10.41 14.38
N THR A 47 8.19 9.97 13.27
CA THR A 47 7.53 10.87 12.31
C THR A 47 6.33 11.57 12.94
N SER A 48 5.55 10.86 13.74
CA SER A 48 4.40 11.44 14.45
C SER A 48 4.83 12.51 15.47
N GLN A 49 5.95 12.26 16.16
CA GLN A 49 6.53 13.24 17.07
C GLN A 49 6.99 14.49 16.30
N PHE A 50 7.76 14.30 15.23
CA PHE A 50 8.21 15.40 14.37
C PHE A 50 7.05 16.24 13.85
N LEU A 51 5.99 15.62 13.32
CA LEU A 51 4.81 16.32 12.81
C LEU A 51 4.12 17.15 13.90
N ARG A 52 4.02 16.61 15.10
CA ARG A 52 3.45 17.33 16.24
C ARG A 52 4.27 18.57 16.61
N ASP A 53 5.59 18.41 16.71
CA ASP A 53 6.48 19.49 17.11
C ASP A 53 6.50 20.58 16.03
N MET A 54 6.56 20.20 14.75
CA MET A 54 6.42 21.09 13.61
C MET A 54 5.09 21.88 13.66
N CYS A 55 3.98 21.22 13.92
CA CYS A 55 2.69 21.90 13.99
C CYS A 55 2.62 22.92 15.15
N ARG A 56 3.20 22.58 16.29
CA ARG A 56 3.26 23.48 17.46
C ARG A 56 4.12 24.74 17.20
N GLU A 57 5.17 24.59 16.41
CA GLU A 57 6.07 25.68 16.06
C GLU A 57 5.46 26.61 15.00
N LEU A 58 4.81 26.04 13.99
CA LEU A 58 4.39 26.77 12.79
C LEU A 58 2.96 27.32 12.82
N PHE A 59 2.07 26.73 13.63
CA PHE A 59 0.64 27.03 13.57
C PHE A 59 0.03 27.35 14.92
N ASP A 60 -0.95 28.26 14.92
CA ASP A 60 -1.87 28.42 16.06
C ASP A 60 -2.68 27.11 16.23
N PRO A 61 -2.71 26.51 17.44
CA PRO A 61 -3.38 25.24 17.69
C PRO A 61 -4.90 25.30 17.45
N ARG A 62 -5.50 26.49 17.38
CA ARG A 62 -6.89 26.69 16.97
C ARG A 62 -7.10 26.54 15.46
N TYR A 63 -6.00 26.61 14.69
CA TYR A 63 -6.03 26.50 13.23
C TYR A 63 -5.57 25.14 12.75
N VAL A 64 -4.39 24.68 13.21
CA VAL A 64 -3.87 23.32 12.92
C VAL A 64 -3.47 22.66 14.24
N TYR A 65 -4.07 21.51 14.52
CA TYR A 65 -3.73 20.71 15.68
C TYR A 65 -3.32 19.29 15.27
N CYS A 66 -2.19 18.83 15.80
CA CYS A 66 -1.67 17.48 15.56
C CYS A 66 -1.72 16.65 16.85
N TRP A 67 -2.54 15.60 16.85
CA TRP A 67 -2.60 14.68 17.97
C TRP A 67 -1.47 13.64 17.91
N HIS A 68 -1.01 13.27 19.10
CA HIS A 68 -0.16 12.10 19.29
C HIS A 68 -0.91 11.17 20.25
N GLY A 69 -1.44 10.04 19.76
CA GLY A 69 -2.29 9.23 20.61
C GLY A 69 -2.41 7.76 20.26
N SER A 70 -2.91 7.02 21.24
CA SER A 70 -3.28 5.61 21.19
C SER A 70 -4.51 5.34 20.31
N ASN A 71 -4.91 4.07 20.19
CA ASN A 71 -6.15 3.71 19.47
C ASN A 71 -7.41 4.29 20.10
N ASP A 72 -7.45 4.42 21.43
CA ASP A 72 -8.61 4.97 22.15
C ASP A 72 -8.94 6.41 21.70
N MET A 73 -7.93 7.13 21.21
CA MET A 73 -8.11 8.45 20.61
C MET A 73 -8.88 8.40 19.28
N ASN A 74 -8.85 7.27 18.53
CA ASN A 74 -9.64 7.15 17.30
C ASN A 74 -11.13 7.20 17.60
N ASP A 75 -11.57 6.44 18.61
CA ASP A 75 -12.99 6.34 18.97
C ASP A 75 -13.51 7.70 19.47
N TRP A 76 -12.69 8.43 20.21
CA TRP A 76 -13.04 9.78 20.65
C TRP A 76 -13.09 10.78 19.48
N LEU A 77 -12.07 10.76 18.58
CA LEU A 77 -12.03 11.66 17.43
C LEU A 77 -13.21 11.44 16.47
N LEU A 78 -13.66 10.19 16.33
CA LEU A 78 -14.82 9.86 15.49
C LEU A 78 -16.16 10.34 16.09
N GLN A 79 -16.18 10.70 17.38
CA GLN A 79 -17.36 11.34 18.03
C GLN A 79 -17.39 12.85 17.86
N VAL A 80 -16.28 13.47 17.43
CA VAL A 80 -16.23 14.91 17.16
C VAL A 80 -16.88 15.19 15.79
N GLU A 81 -17.76 16.18 15.75
CA GLU A 81 -18.37 16.66 14.52
C GLU A 81 -17.33 17.40 13.67
N PHE A 82 -16.85 16.72 12.64
CA PHE A 82 -16.04 17.30 11.57
C PHE A 82 -16.91 17.59 10.35
N ASP A 83 -16.55 18.59 9.57
CA ASP A 83 -17.18 18.86 8.28
C ASP A 83 -16.69 17.91 7.20
N LYS A 84 -15.41 17.44 7.33
CA LYS A 84 -14.79 16.48 6.42
C LYS A 84 -13.75 15.63 7.13
N ILE A 85 -13.70 14.35 6.77
CA ILE A 85 -12.66 13.42 7.22
C ILE A 85 -11.89 12.93 5.97
N VAL A 86 -10.57 13.04 6.00
CA VAL A 86 -9.67 12.43 5.00
C VAL A 86 -8.92 11.29 5.69
N PHE A 87 -9.06 10.08 5.17
CA PHE A 87 -8.43 8.89 5.72
C PHE A 87 -7.65 8.12 4.66
N THR A 88 -6.45 7.70 5.00
CA THR A 88 -5.69 6.73 4.21
C THR A 88 -5.37 5.52 5.06
N GLY A 89 -5.66 4.32 4.57
CA GLY A 89 -5.38 3.08 5.27
C GLY A 89 -6.16 1.88 4.74
N SER A 90 -6.38 0.88 5.61
CA SER A 90 -7.04 -0.34 5.18
C SER A 90 -8.54 -0.18 4.94
N PRO A 91 -9.15 -0.95 4.00
CA PRO A 91 -10.58 -0.95 3.77
C PRO A 91 -11.42 -1.24 5.02
N ARG A 92 -10.90 -2.08 5.94
CA ARG A 92 -11.56 -2.37 7.21
C ARG A 92 -11.74 -1.11 8.06
N VAL A 93 -10.65 -0.38 8.29
CA VAL A 93 -10.70 0.86 9.09
C VAL A 93 -11.46 1.97 8.35
N GLY A 94 -11.36 2.03 7.03
CA GLY A 94 -12.15 2.96 6.22
C GLY A 94 -13.66 2.78 6.42
N ARG A 95 -14.15 1.54 6.50
CA ARG A 95 -15.55 1.26 6.81
C ARG A 95 -15.95 1.72 8.21
N GLU A 96 -15.11 1.49 9.22
CA GLU A 96 -15.34 1.96 10.60
C GLU A 96 -15.48 3.48 10.64
N ILE A 97 -14.57 4.21 9.96
CA ILE A 97 -14.61 5.67 9.86
C ILE A 97 -15.86 6.16 9.12
N MET A 98 -16.20 5.54 7.98
CA MET A 98 -17.38 5.91 7.21
C MET A 98 -18.67 5.70 8.01
N THR A 99 -18.77 4.60 8.75
CA THR A 99 -19.91 4.29 9.63
C THR A 99 -20.06 5.34 10.73
N ALA A 100 -18.95 5.72 11.38
CA ALA A 100 -18.98 6.75 12.42
C ALA A 100 -19.33 8.13 11.84
N ALA A 101 -18.74 8.50 10.70
CA ALA A 101 -19.00 9.77 10.03
C ALA A 101 -20.47 9.94 9.59
N ALA A 102 -21.13 8.84 9.24
CA ALA A 102 -22.53 8.84 8.83
C ALA A 102 -23.47 9.33 9.96
N GLN A 103 -23.12 9.17 11.22
CA GLN A 103 -23.93 9.64 12.34
C GLN A 103 -24.06 11.17 12.39
N ASN A 104 -23.02 11.87 11.90
CA ASN A 104 -22.97 13.33 11.85
C ASN A 104 -23.12 13.88 10.42
N LEU A 105 -23.43 13.01 9.44
CA LEU A 105 -23.46 13.34 8.01
C LEU A 105 -22.14 13.97 7.51
N THR A 106 -21.04 13.63 8.15
CA THR A 106 -19.70 14.12 7.81
C THR A 106 -19.24 13.54 6.48
N SER A 107 -18.80 14.39 5.56
CA SER A 107 -18.21 13.96 4.29
C SER A 107 -16.88 13.24 4.52
N VAL A 108 -16.66 12.10 3.84
CA VAL A 108 -15.41 11.34 3.93
C VAL A 108 -14.71 11.23 2.58
N THR A 109 -13.37 11.32 2.60
CA THR A 109 -12.50 10.92 1.49
C THR A 109 -11.65 9.76 2.01
N LEU A 110 -11.80 8.59 1.37
CA LEU A 110 -11.12 7.37 1.77
C LEU A 110 -10.11 6.97 0.69
N GLU A 111 -8.84 7.03 1.04
CA GLU A 111 -7.72 6.53 0.25
C GLU A 111 -7.32 5.16 0.79
N LEU A 112 -7.75 4.13 0.10
CA LEU A 112 -7.64 2.74 0.56
C LEU A 112 -6.68 1.96 -0.33
N GLY A 113 -6.21 0.81 0.14
CA GLY A 113 -5.45 -0.12 -0.66
C GLY A 113 -6.33 -0.97 -1.59
N GLY A 114 -5.69 -1.79 -2.40
CA GLY A 114 -6.34 -2.73 -3.30
C GLY A 114 -5.32 -3.64 -3.98
N LYS A 115 -5.79 -4.68 -4.67
CA LYS A 115 -4.91 -5.54 -5.47
C LYS A 115 -4.68 -4.89 -6.84
N SER A 116 -3.55 -4.20 -6.97
CA SER A 116 -3.17 -3.49 -8.20
C SER A 116 -2.57 -4.45 -9.24
N PRO A 117 -3.26 -4.70 -10.37
CA PRO A 117 -2.80 -5.60 -11.42
C PRO A 117 -1.66 -4.99 -12.24
N VAL A 118 -0.80 -5.87 -12.73
CA VAL A 118 0.16 -5.58 -13.79
C VAL A 118 -0.19 -6.47 -14.98
N PHE A 119 -0.43 -5.87 -16.15
CA PHE A 119 -0.58 -6.59 -17.40
C PHE A 119 0.73 -6.56 -18.18
N ILE A 120 1.18 -7.72 -18.65
CA ILE A 120 2.33 -7.88 -19.53
C ILE A 120 1.87 -8.65 -20.76
N ALA A 121 1.76 -7.94 -21.88
CA ALA A 121 1.39 -8.49 -23.17
C ALA A 121 2.57 -9.21 -23.85
N ALA A 122 2.28 -10.05 -24.84
CA ALA A 122 3.31 -10.80 -25.57
C ALA A 122 4.29 -9.90 -26.36
N ASP A 123 3.86 -8.70 -26.73
CA ASP A 123 4.65 -7.70 -27.47
C ASP A 123 5.42 -6.72 -26.55
N ALA A 124 5.31 -6.87 -25.23
CA ALA A 124 5.96 -5.96 -24.29
C ALA A 124 7.49 -6.09 -24.30
N ASP A 125 8.20 -4.98 -24.07
CA ASP A 125 9.61 -5.01 -23.66
C ASP A 125 9.74 -5.65 -22.27
N ILE A 126 9.96 -6.98 -22.23
CA ILE A 126 9.97 -7.79 -21.02
C ILE A 126 11.06 -7.33 -20.05
N ARG A 127 12.25 -7.00 -20.56
CA ARG A 127 13.35 -6.51 -19.75
C ARG A 127 12.97 -5.21 -19.02
N ARG A 128 12.33 -4.29 -19.72
CA ARG A 128 11.89 -3.01 -19.15
C ARG A 128 10.73 -3.19 -18.20
N ALA A 129 9.77 -4.05 -18.51
CA ALA A 129 8.65 -4.40 -17.64
C ALA A 129 9.17 -4.99 -16.33
N ALA A 130 10.03 -6.00 -16.40
CA ALA A 130 10.65 -6.63 -15.24
C ALA A 130 11.44 -5.63 -14.37
N GLN A 131 12.23 -4.75 -15.00
CA GLN A 131 12.96 -3.70 -14.30
C GLN A 131 12.04 -2.79 -13.47
N ARG A 132 10.96 -2.32 -14.09
CA ARG A 132 9.99 -1.41 -13.43
C ARG A 132 9.24 -2.10 -12.31
N ILE A 133 8.87 -3.37 -12.53
CA ILE A 133 8.12 -4.16 -11.55
C ILE A 133 9.02 -4.56 -10.39
N ALA A 134 10.27 -4.98 -10.63
CA ALA A 134 11.25 -5.24 -9.57
C ALA A 134 11.42 -4.03 -8.67
N TRP A 135 11.62 -2.85 -9.24
CA TRP A 135 11.71 -1.61 -8.48
C TRP A 135 10.43 -1.33 -7.70
N GLY A 136 9.27 -1.35 -8.36
CA GLY A 136 7.99 -1.02 -7.73
C GLY A 136 7.57 -2.01 -6.64
N LYS A 137 7.92 -3.29 -6.81
CA LYS A 137 7.62 -4.34 -5.81
C LYS A 137 8.57 -4.34 -4.62
N CYS A 138 9.84 -4.01 -4.83
CA CYS A 138 10.83 -3.98 -3.76
C CYS A 138 10.84 -2.65 -3.00
N LEU A 139 10.36 -1.56 -3.60
CA LEU A 139 10.24 -0.26 -2.94
C LEU A 139 9.44 -0.40 -1.63
N ASN A 140 10.05 0.02 -0.53
CA ASN A 140 9.47 -0.11 0.82
C ASN A 140 9.02 -1.54 1.16
N SER A 141 9.71 -2.57 0.64
CA SER A 141 9.35 -4.00 0.79
C SER A 141 7.92 -4.31 0.30
N GLY A 142 7.48 -3.66 -0.77
CA GLY A 142 6.13 -3.82 -1.33
C GLY A 142 5.00 -3.22 -0.49
N GLN A 143 5.32 -2.49 0.57
CA GLN A 143 4.35 -1.83 1.44
C GLN A 143 3.90 -0.50 0.86
N THR A 144 3.30 -0.54 -0.33
CA THR A 144 2.86 0.63 -1.11
C THR A 144 1.47 0.36 -1.70
N CYS A 145 0.52 1.24 -1.42
CA CYS A 145 -0.88 1.08 -1.83
C CYS A 145 -1.09 1.05 -3.36
N VAL A 146 -0.20 1.67 -4.11
CA VAL A 146 -0.15 1.63 -5.58
C VAL A 146 0.90 0.63 -6.10
N GLY A 147 1.56 -0.13 -5.22
CA GLY A 147 2.57 -1.11 -5.65
C GLY A 147 1.97 -2.24 -6.47
N PRO A 148 2.74 -2.85 -7.40
CA PRO A 148 2.34 -4.07 -8.09
C PRO A 148 1.93 -5.14 -7.07
N ASP A 149 0.70 -5.63 -7.12
CA ASP A 149 0.24 -6.62 -6.15
C ASP A 149 0.22 -8.03 -6.74
N TYR A 150 -0.13 -8.16 -8.03
CA TYR A 150 -0.01 -9.37 -8.83
C TYR A 150 0.26 -9.05 -10.29
N ALA A 151 0.84 -10.00 -11.03
CA ALA A 151 1.12 -9.87 -12.45
C ALA A 151 0.29 -10.86 -13.27
N LEU A 152 -0.35 -10.33 -14.30
CA LEU A 152 -1.02 -11.06 -15.37
C LEU A 152 -0.05 -11.03 -16.57
N VAL A 153 0.56 -12.15 -16.90
CA VAL A 153 1.61 -12.25 -17.91
C VAL A 153 1.17 -13.17 -19.04
N HIS A 154 1.29 -12.68 -20.28
CA HIS A 154 1.00 -13.56 -21.44
C HIS A 154 1.88 -14.81 -21.37
N GLU A 155 1.30 -15.98 -21.67
CA GLU A 155 2.00 -17.26 -21.49
C GLU A 155 3.33 -17.36 -22.27
N ASP A 156 3.40 -16.77 -23.46
CA ASP A 156 4.59 -16.81 -24.33
C ASP A 156 5.82 -16.10 -23.73
N VAL A 157 5.62 -15.20 -22.78
CA VAL A 157 6.69 -14.37 -22.18
C VAL A 157 6.83 -14.55 -20.67
N ALA A 158 6.07 -15.46 -20.07
CA ALA A 158 6.01 -15.60 -18.62
C ALA A 158 7.34 -16.06 -18.01
N ASP A 159 8.01 -17.04 -18.61
CA ASP A 159 9.29 -17.54 -18.10
C ASP A 159 10.38 -16.47 -18.23
N GLU A 160 10.48 -15.80 -19.38
CA GLU A 160 11.42 -14.69 -19.59
C GLU A 160 11.19 -13.55 -18.59
N PHE A 161 9.92 -13.22 -18.33
CA PHE A 161 9.60 -12.19 -17.35
C PHE A 161 10.08 -12.55 -15.94
N VAL A 162 9.90 -13.80 -15.50
CA VAL A 162 10.34 -14.26 -14.16
C VAL A 162 11.87 -14.23 -14.07
N GLU A 163 12.59 -14.67 -15.11
CA GLU A 163 14.04 -14.64 -15.15
C GLU A 163 14.58 -13.19 -15.11
N GLU A 164 14.03 -12.30 -15.91
CA GLU A 164 14.41 -10.89 -15.94
C GLU A 164 14.07 -10.18 -14.61
N LEU A 165 12.95 -10.53 -13.98
CA LEU A 165 12.57 -9.99 -12.68
C LEU A 165 13.58 -10.37 -11.59
N GLN A 166 13.99 -11.64 -11.54
CA GLN A 166 15.04 -12.13 -10.64
C GLN A 166 16.36 -11.39 -10.90
N ARG A 167 16.76 -11.26 -12.16
CA ARG A 167 17.98 -10.55 -12.54
C ARG A 167 18.00 -9.10 -12.03
N TRP A 168 16.88 -8.36 -12.19
CA TRP A 168 16.79 -6.98 -11.72
C TRP A 168 16.75 -6.85 -10.21
N ILE A 169 16.16 -7.80 -9.50
CA ILE A 169 16.20 -7.84 -8.03
C ILE A 169 17.65 -8.01 -7.55
N HIS A 170 18.43 -8.91 -8.16
CA HIS A 170 19.85 -9.08 -7.83
C HIS A 170 20.69 -7.86 -8.24
N GLU A 171 20.36 -7.20 -9.35
CA GLU A 171 21.06 -5.96 -9.76
C GLU A 171 20.85 -4.84 -8.73
N TYR A 172 19.68 -4.74 -8.12
CA TYR A 172 19.38 -3.69 -7.14
C TYR A 172 19.93 -4.00 -5.75
N TYR A 173 19.93 -5.26 -5.33
CA TYR A 173 20.18 -5.61 -3.93
C TYR A 173 21.32 -6.63 -3.73
N GLY A 174 21.93 -7.13 -4.80
CA GLY A 174 22.93 -8.19 -4.76
C GLY A 174 22.33 -9.59 -4.69
N GLU A 175 23.19 -10.61 -4.79
CA GLU A 175 22.80 -12.03 -4.75
C GLU A 175 22.16 -12.43 -3.40
N ASP A 176 22.62 -11.85 -2.30
CA ASP A 176 22.00 -12.02 -0.98
C ASP A 176 21.19 -10.77 -0.61
N VAL A 177 19.95 -10.73 -1.10
CA VAL A 177 19.05 -9.60 -0.90
C VAL A 177 18.84 -9.26 0.57
N LEU A 178 18.79 -10.28 1.45
CA LEU A 178 18.57 -10.05 2.89
C LEU A 178 19.80 -9.46 3.60
N ALA A 179 20.98 -9.55 3.00
CA ALA A 179 22.20 -8.92 3.50
C ALA A 179 22.38 -7.49 2.96
N SER A 180 21.60 -7.08 1.98
CA SER A 180 21.69 -5.74 1.39
C SER A 180 21.30 -4.66 2.40
N PRO A 181 22.13 -3.62 2.60
CA PRO A 181 21.78 -2.50 3.49
C PRO A 181 20.65 -1.63 2.92
N ASP A 182 20.41 -1.72 1.62
CA ASP A 182 19.40 -0.91 0.92
C ASP A 182 18.04 -1.60 0.86
N TYR A 183 17.98 -2.92 1.20
CA TYR A 183 16.71 -3.63 1.16
C TYR A 183 15.88 -3.39 2.42
N PRO A 184 14.66 -2.85 2.30
CA PRO A 184 13.84 -2.48 3.44
C PRO A 184 13.23 -3.68 4.17
N ARG A 185 12.61 -3.41 5.32
CA ARG A 185 11.95 -4.40 6.17
C ARG A 185 10.45 -4.15 6.31
N MET A 186 9.73 -5.16 6.76
CA MET A 186 8.32 -5.02 7.14
C MET A 186 8.17 -4.09 8.34
N ILE A 187 7.10 -3.32 8.36
CA ILE A 187 6.90 -2.27 9.38
C ILE A 187 6.76 -2.82 10.82
N ASN A 188 6.27 -4.03 10.98
CA ASN A 188 6.11 -4.69 12.28
C ASN A 188 5.94 -6.21 12.13
N GLN A 189 6.04 -6.92 13.26
CA GLN A 189 5.90 -8.38 13.34
C GLN A 189 4.57 -8.87 12.75
N LYS A 190 3.46 -8.23 13.08
CA LYS A 190 2.14 -8.64 12.59
C LYS A 190 2.04 -8.67 11.06
N HIS A 191 2.63 -7.67 10.38
CA HIS A 191 2.64 -7.62 8.91
C HIS A 191 3.61 -8.63 8.33
N PHE A 192 4.77 -8.81 8.95
CA PHE A 192 5.72 -9.83 8.59
C PHE A 192 5.06 -11.22 8.63
N ASP A 193 4.41 -11.57 9.74
CA ASP A 193 3.76 -12.87 9.92
C ASP A 193 2.63 -13.08 8.91
N MET A 194 1.81 -12.04 8.67
CA MET A 194 0.73 -12.10 7.69
C MET A 194 1.24 -12.40 6.28
N VAL A 195 2.28 -11.71 5.82
CA VAL A 195 2.83 -11.95 4.47
C VAL A 195 3.50 -13.32 4.40
N CYS A 196 4.22 -13.74 5.45
CA CYS A 196 4.77 -15.07 5.55
C CYS A 196 3.68 -16.15 5.44
N GLN A 197 2.58 -15.97 6.15
CA GLN A 197 1.46 -16.90 6.12
C GLN A 197 0.83 -16.97 4.71
N LEU A 198 0.60 -15.85 4.05
CA LEU A 198 0.08 -15.85 2.67
C LEU A 198 0.97 -16.65 1.70
N ILE A 199 2.29 -16.57 1.87
CA ILE A 199 3.25 -17.33 1.05
C ILE A 199 3.20 -18.82 1.43
N ASP A 200 3.06 -19.16 2.71
CA ASP A 200 3.07 -20.55 3.20
C ASP A 200 1.77 -21.28 2.91
N ASP A 201 0.63 -20.60 2.98
CA ASP A 201 -0.71 -21.16 2.74
C ASP A 201 -1.00 -21.41 1.25
N ARG A 202 -0.02 -21.20 0.35
CA ARG A 202 -0.18 -21.45 -1.09
C ARG A 202 -0.59 -22.90 -1.35
N PRO A 203 -1.52 -23.15 -2.30
CA PRO A 203 -1.99 -24.49 -2.63
C PRO A 203 -0.89 -25.38 -3.22
N GLN A 204 -1.10 -26.69 -3.16
CA GLN A 204 -0.27 -27.64 -3.88
C GLN A 204 -0.36 -27.37 -5.40
N GLY A 205 0.79 -27.21 -6.05
CA GLY A 205 0.89 -26.84 -7.47
C GLY A 205 1.37 -25.41 -7.70
N THR A 206 1.10 -24.50 -6.76
CA THR A 206 1.67 -23.14 -6.77
C THR A 206 3.14 -23.20 -6.34
N ARG A 207 4.04 -22.60 -7.11
CA ARG A 207 5.49 -22.68 -6.92
C ARG A 207 6.11 -21.34 -6.56
N ILE A 208 7.10 -21.36 -5.67
CA ILE A 208 8.02 -20.23 -5.52
C ILE A 208 9.08 -20.38 -6.63
N ALA A 209 9.04 -19.48 -7.60
CA ALA A 209 10.01 -19.42 -8.68
C ALA A 209 11.32 -18.75 -8.23
N PHE A 210 11.21 -17.78 -7.33
CA PHE A 210 12.35 -17.04 -6.78
C PHE A 210 12.04 -16.56 -5.37
N GLY A 211 13.08 -16.48 -4.51
CA GLY A 211 12.99 -15.89 -3.17
C GLY A 211 12.43 -16.84 -2.11
N GLY A 212 11.67 -16.28 -1.17
CA GLY A 212 11.02 -17.01 -0.08
C GLY A 212 11.80 -17.09 1.22
N ARG A 213 13.07 -16.66 1.25
CA ARG A 213 13.86 -16.58 2.49
C ARG A 213 13.34 -15.47 3.41
N ARG A 214 13.54 -15.65 4.70
CA ARG A 214 13.00 -14.73 5.72
C ARG A 214 13.99 -14.52 6.85
N ASN A 215 14.01 -13.32 7.38
CA ASN A 215 14.75 -13.01 8.61
C ASN A 215 13.78 -12.40 9.64
N PRO A 216 13.26 -13.20 10.60
CA PRO A 216 12.31 -12.71 11.60
C PRO A 216 12.93 -11.72 12.60
N THR A 217 14.27 -11.72 12.76
CA THR A 217 14.95 -10.77 13.63
C THR A 217 14.98 -9.37 13.05
N THR A 218 15.21 -9.26 11.74
CA THR A 218 15.20 -7.97 11.02
C THR A 218 13.85 -7.63 10.41
N LEU A 219 12.88 -8.55 10.44
CA LEU A 219 11.57 -8.45 9.79
C LEU A 219 11.68 -8.30 8.27
N GLN A 220 12.65 -8.94 7.65
CA GLN A 220 12.83 -8.93 6.20
C GLN A 220 12.28 -10.21 5.57
N ILE A 221 11.59 -10.04 4.45
CA ILE A 221 11.12 -11.12 3.57
C ILE A 221 11.77 -10.86 2.23
N GLU A 222 12.49 -11.82 1.71
CA GLU A 222 13.08 -11.74 0.37
C GLU A 222 11.99 -11.50 -0.67
N PRO A 223 12.21 -10.68 -1.72
CA PRO A 223 11.27 -10.56 -2.82
C PRO A 223 10.93 -11.95 -3.35
N THR A 224 9.66 -12.31 -3.32
CA THR A 224 9.20 -13.68 -3.56
C THR A 224 8.29 -13.68 -4.78
N VAL A 225 8.72 -14.35 -5.84
CA VAL A 225 7.91 -14.55 -7.06
C VAL A 225 7.26 -15.91 -6.99
N VAL A 226 5.95 -15.93 -7.13
CA VAL A 226 5.13 -17.15 -7.03
C VAL A 226 4.42 -17.38 -8.35
N THR A 227 4.63 -18.53 -8.97
CA THR A 227 4.04 -18.92 -10.27
C THR A 227 2.99 -20.01 -10.12
N ASP A 228 2.27 -20.30 -11.18
CA ASP A 228 1.15 -21.24 -11.23
C ASP A 228 0.03 -20.86 -10.24
N VAL A 229 -0.11 -19.56 -9.99
CA VAL A 229 -1.10 -19.01 -9.07
C VAL A 229 -2.48 -19.01 -9.72
N ARG A 230 -3.49 -19.38 -8.95
CA ARG A 230 -4.89 -19.36 -9.35
C ARG A 230 -5.62 -18.24 -8.62
N ILE A 231 -6.78 -17.84 -9.14
CA ILE A 231 -7.57 -16.76 -8.55
C ILE A 231 -8.07 -17.06 -7.12
N ASP A 232 -8.22 -18.34 -6.79
CA ASP A 232 -8.64 -18.83 -5.47
C ASP A 232 -7.48 -19.05 -4.49
N ASP A 233 -6.24 -18.74 -4.89
CA ASP A 233 -5.05 -18.78 -4.02
C ASP A 233 -5.15 -17.76 -2.88
N PRO A 234 -4.71 -18.08 -1.65
CA PRO A 234 -4.62 -17.13 -0.55
C PRO A 234 -3.90 -15.82 -0.88
N LEU A 235 -2.86 -15.87 -1.73
CA LEU A 235 -2.16 -14.68 -2.25
C LEU A 235 -3.06 -13.74 -3.06
N MET A 236 -4.19 -14.24 -3.58
CA MET A 236 -5.16 -13.47 -4.34
C MET A 236 -6.35 -12.99 -3.50
N SER A 237 -6.50 -13.46 -2.26
CA SER A 237 -7.66 -13.19 -1.41
C SER A 237 -7.73 -11.76 -0.85
N GLN A 238 -6.57 -11.10 -0.72
CA GLN A 238 -6.43 -9.74 -0.17
C GLN A 238 -5.21 -9.03 -0.75
N GLU A 239 -5.10 -7.72 -0.51
CA GLU A 239 -3.87 -6.96 -0.76
C GLU A 239 -2.71 -7.55 0.04
N ILE A 240 -1.60 -7.88 -0.62
CA ILE A 240 -0.43 -8.50 0.03
C ILE A 240 0.31 -7.50 0.91
N PHE A 241 0.46 -6.27 0.43
CA PHE A 241 1.20 -5.19 1.11
C PHE A 241 2.57 -5.63 1.63
N GLY A 242 3.28 -6.35 0.77
CA GLY A 242 4.56 -7.00 1.07
C GLY A 242 5.29 -7.43 -0.21
N PRO A 243 6.50 -8.00 -0.09
CA PRO A 243 7.38 -8.25 -1.23
C PRO A 243 7.08 -9.59 -1.96
N ALA A 244 5.86 -10.09 -1.92
CA ALA A 244 5.46 -11.25 -2.70
C ALA A 244 4.69 -10.82 -3.96
N LEU A 245 5.03 -11.41 -5.10
CA LEU A 245 4.41 -11.16 -6.40
C LEU A 245 3.87 -12.47 -6.98
N PRO A 246 2.58 -12.73 -6.88
CA PRO A 246 1.93 -13.82 -7.62
C PRO A 246 1.89 -13.48 -9.12
N VAL A 247 2.22 -14.46 -9.94
CA VAL A 247 2.18 -14.41 -11.40
C VAL A 247 1.13 -15.39 -11.88
N ILE A 248 0.15 -14.87 -12.62
CA ILE A 248 -0.90 -15.63 -13.30
C ILE A 248 -0.68 -15.49 -14.79
N THR A 249 -0.61 -16.60 -15.51
CA THR A 249 -0.52 -16.59 -16.98
C THR A 249 -1.89 -16.45 -17.62
N TRP A 250 -1.94 -15.82 -18.78
CA TRP A 250 -3.13 -15.69 -19.61
C TRP A 250 -2.78 -15.85 -21.10
N ARG A 251 -3.76 -16.25 -21.89
CA ARG A 251 -3.68 -16.42 -23.36
C ARG A 251 -4.51 -15.40 -24.11
N ASP A 252 -5.65 -15.08 -23.54
CA ASP A 252 -6.66 -14.21 -24.08
C ASP A 252 -6.84 -13.01 -23.16
N LEU A 253 -6.94 -11.82 -23.71
CA LEU A 253 -7.12 -10.59 -22.94
C LEU A 253 -8.41 -10.62 -22.14
N ASP A 254 -9.49 -11.23 -22.65
CA ASP A 254 -10.75 -11.34 -21.92
C ASP A 254 -10.61 -12.19 -20.66
N GLU A 255 -9.80 -13.28 -20.70
CA GLU A 255 -9.46 -14.08 -19.52
C GLU A 255 -8.77 -13.20 -18.45
N ALA A 256 -7.76 -12.43 -18.84
CA ALA A 256 -7.05 -11.54 -17.93
C ALA A 256 -7.98 -10.44 -17.36
N LEU A 257 -8.86 -9.88 -18.16
CA LEU A 257 -9.83 -8.88 -17.74
C LEU A 257 -10.87 -9.47 -16.75
N ASP A 258 -11.30 -10.71 -16.96
CA ASP A 258 -12.25 -11.37 -16.05
C ASP A 258 -11.60 -11.65 -14.68
N ILE A 259 -10.30 -11.97 -14.62
CA ILE A 259 -9.55 -12.04 -13.36
C ILE A 259 -9.63 -10.69 -12.64
N VAL A 260 -9.32 -9.58 -13.30
CA VAL A 260 -9.38 -8.25 -12.69
C VAL A 260 -10.80 -7.87 -12.25
N ARG A 261 -11.81 -8.15 -13.06
CA ARG A 261 -13.22 -7.90 -12.72
C ARG A 261 -13.69 -8.67 -11.49
N SER A 262 -13.13 -9.85 -11.25
CA SER A 262 -13.44 -10.67 -10.06
C SER A 262 -12.85 -10.09 -8.77
N ILE A 263 -11.81 -9.25 -8.87
CA ILE A 263 -11.12 -8.62 -7.75
C ILE A 263 -11.65 -7.21 -7.55
N LYS A 264 -12.14 -6.92 -6.34
CA LYS A 264 -12.74 -5.62 -6.04
C LYS A 264 -11.69 -4.52 -5.87
N HIS A 265 -11.93 -3.39 -6.55
CA HIS A 265 -11.31 -2.09 -6.28
C HIS A 265 -9.78 -2.08 -6.30
N PRO A 266 -9.12 -2.33 -7.44
CA PRO A 266 -7.70 -2.00 -7.59
C PRO A 266 -7.52 -0.48 -7.48
N LEU A 267 -6.43 -0.03 -6.84
CA LEU A 267 -6.11 1.39 -6.75
C LEU A 267 -5.30 1.87 -7.97
N ALA A 268 -4.45 1.01 -8.51
CA ALA A 268 -3.65 1.27 -9.70
C ALA A 268 -3.75 0.08 -10.67
N CYS A 269 -3.43 0.34 -11.94
CA CYS A 269 -3.29 -0.67 -12.98
C CYS A 269 -2.07 -0.31 -13.84
N TYR A 270 -1.22 -1.28 -14.09
CA TYR A 270 -0.01 -1.12 -14.90
C TYR A 270 -0.13 -1.97 -16.16
N ILE A 271 0.19 -1.39 -17.31
CA ILE A 271 0.10 -2.09 -18.59
C ILE A 271 1.43 -1.92 -19.32
N PHE A 272 1.98 -3.05 -19.78
CA PHE A 272 3.16 -3.13 -20.61
C PHE A 272 2.80 -3.82 -21.93
N SER A 273 2.85 -3.06 -23.00
CA SER A 273 2.65 -3.45 -24.41
C SER A 273 3.36 -2.46 -25.32
N GLU A 274 3.52 -2.75 -26.59
CA GLU A 274 3.96 -1.78 -27.60
C GLU A 274 2.87 -0.74 -27.95
#